data_ca9018642f941802e56d3054cc39b771
#
_entry.id   ca9018642f941802e56d3054cc39b771
#
_cell.length_a   1.000
_cell.length_b   1.000
_cell.length_c   1.000
_cell.angle_alpha   90.00
_cell.angle_beta   90.00
_cell.angle_gamma   90.00
#
_symmetry.space_group_name_H-M   'P 1'
#
loop_
_entity.id
_entity.type
_entity.pdbx_description
1 polymer ?
#
loop_
_entity_poly.entity_id
_entity_poly.type
_entity_poly.pdbx_seq_one_letter_code
_entity_poly.pdbx_strand_id
1 'polypeptide(L)'
;MSTKPVVIRFFAPVIDATVNALMSAVDQKMKQGMKDFVILISSPGGSVIHGLSAYNYLKGLPASITTHNFGSVDSIGIVLYCAGSRRLSVPQARFLFHGVNVQFKGEQNLDEKLLEERLNGLRIDMENIAKVIAANTGKSAKDITDAMFERTTLNPEEAQSWGLVHEIKSELFEAGSEVIAIQFQQQPQQLPKM
;
A
#
# COMPACT_ATOMS: atom_id res chain seq x y z
N MET A 1 -16.33 7.03 -26.81
CA MET A 1 -17.06 6.35 -25.72
C MET A 1 -16.11 6.32 -24.54
N SER A 2 -16.50 6.89 -23.38
CA SER A 2 -15.67 6.78 -22.18
C SER A 2 -15.68 5.32 -21.74
N THR A 3 -14.55 4.64 -21.80
CA THR A 3 -14.40 3.29 -21.28
C THR A 3 -14.41 3.39 -19.75
N LYS A 4 -15.20 2.52 -19.09
CA LYS A 4 -15.21 2.45 -17.62
C LYS A 4 -13.81 2.09 -17.11
N PRO A 5 -13.39 2.60 -15.95
CA PRO A 5 -12.11 2.24 -15.38
C PRO A 5 -12.03 0.74 -15.07
N VAL A 6 -10.85 0.16 -15.21
CA VAL A 6 -10.56 -1.20 -14.74
C VAL A 6 -10.43 -1.17 -13.23
N VAL A 7 -11.18 -2.03 -12.55
CA VAL A 7 -11.12 -2.16 -11.10
C VAL A 7 -10.17 -3.30 -10.72
N ILE A 8 -9.19 -3.02 -9.87
CA ILE A 8 -8.31 -4.04 -9.31
C ILE A 8 -8.53 -4.07 -7.80
N ARG A 9 -9.04 -5.20 -7.30
CA ARG A 9 -9.24 -5.41 -5.87
C ARG A 9 -7.99 -6.05 -5.26
N PHE A 10 -7.22 -5.25 -4.54
CA PHE A 10 -6.05 -5.68 -3.78
C PHE A 10 -6.45 -5.93 -2.32
N PHE A 11 -6.77 -7.19 -2.00
CA PHE A 11 -7.09 -7.66 -0.65
C PHE A 11 -6.02 -8.66 -0.21
N ALA A 12 -4.86 -8.13 0.16
CA ALA A 12 -3.67 -8.96 0.36
C ALA A 12 -2.56 -8.21 1.14
N PRO A 13 -1.59 -8.93 1.75
CA PRO A 13 -0.35 -8.32 2.21
C PRO A 13 0.48 -7.80 1.02
N VAL A 14 1.31 -6.80 1.26
CA VAL A 14 2.27 -6.25 0.29
C VAL A 14 3.53 -7.12 0.29
N ILE A 15 3.57 -8.10 -0.61
CA ILE A 15 4.68 -9.05 -0.79
C ILE A 15 4.99 -9.22 -2.27
N ASP A 16 6.10 -9.88 -2.60
CA ASP A 16 6.53 -10.12 -3.98
C ASP A 16 5.40 -10.62 -4.89
N ALA A 17 4.75 -11.72 -4.51
CA ALA A 17 3.71 -12.35 -5.32
C ALA A 17 2.50 -11.43 -5.60
N THR A 18 2.03 -10.70 -4.58
CA THR A 18 0.84 -9.84 -4.70
C THR A 18 1.14 -8.54 -5.44
N VAL A 19 2.34 -7.98 -5.26
CA VAL A 19 2.80 -6.79 -5.99
C VAL A 19 3.04 -7.11 -7.46
N ASN A 20 3.72 -8.24 -7.76
CA ASN A 20 3.90 -8.68 -9.14
C ASN A 20 2.56 -8.96 -9.84
N ALA A 21 1.59 -9.56 -9.15
CA ALA A 21 0.24 -9.77 -9.68
C ALA A 21 -0.46 -8.43 -9.98
N LEU A 22 -0.33 -7.43 -9.09
CA LEU A 22 -0.88 -6.08 -9.30
C LEU A 22 -0.28 -5.43 -10.54
N MET A 23 1.06 -5.38 -10.64
CA MET A 23 1.75 -4.77 -11.78
C MET A 23 1.40 -5.48 -13.08
N SER A 24 1.39 -6.82 -13.08
CA SER A 24 1.03 -7.62 -14.26
C SER A 24 -0.42 -7.38 -14.72
N ALA A 25 -1.36 -7.23 -13.79
CA ALA A 25 -2.75 -6.91 -14.13
C ALA A 25 -2.87 -5.53 -14.80
N VAL A 26 -2.17 -4.52 -14.25
CA VAL A 26 -2.12 -3.18 -14.85
C VAL A 26 -1.49 -3.23 -16.25
N ASP A 27 -0.33 -3.89 -16.41
CA ASP A 27 0.36 -4.02 -17.70
C ASP A 27 -0.51 -4.67 -18.77
N GLN A 28 -1.17 -5.76 -18.40
CA GLN A 28 -2.05 -6.48 -19.31
C GLN A 28 -3.19 -5.59 -19.82
N LYS A 29 -3.77 -4.79 -18.92
CA LYS A 29 -4.86 -3.88 -19.29
C LYS A 29 -4.37 -2.66 -20.06
N MET A 30 -3.20 -2.14 -19.75
CA MET A 30 -2.58 -1.07 -20.53
C MET A 30 -2.26 -1.50 -21.96
N LYS A 31 -1.81 -2.76 -22.18
CA LYS A 31 -1.63 -3.35 -23.53
C LYS A 31 -2.94 -3.45 -24.31
N GLN A 32 -4.09 -3.52 -23.62
CA GLN A 32 -5.44 -3.48 -24.21
C GLN A 32 -5.96 -2.04 -24.43
N GLY A 33 -5.12 -1.03 -24.17
CA GLY A 33 -5.44 0.39 -24.35
C GLY A 33 -6.14 1.06 -23.16
N MET A 34 -6.29 0.35 -22.03
CA MET A 34 -6.88 0.92 -20.81
C MET A 34 -5.89 1.89 -20.14
N LYS A 35 -6.40 3.03 -19.67
CA LYS A 35 -5.59 4.07 -19.02
C LYS A 35 -6.14 4.52 -17.67
N ASP A 36 -7.35 4.08 -17.32
CA ASP A 36 -8.01 4.49 -16.08
C ASP A 36 -8.20 3.27 -15.18
N PHE A 37 -7.65 3.34 -13.97
CA PHE A 37 -7.66 2.26 -13.00
C PHE A 37 -8.21 2.73 -11.66
N VAL A 38 -9.02 1.88 -11.02
CA VAL A 38 -9.43 2.02 -9.63
C VAL A 38 -8.86 0.84 -8.86
N ILE A 39 -7.91 1.10 -7.95
CA ILE A 39 -7.33 0.08 -7.09
C ILE A 39 -8.03 0.15 -5.72
N LEU A 40 -8.89 -0.83 -5.46
CA LEU A 40 -9.50 -1.03 -4.14
C LEU A 40 -8.47 -1.69 -3.23
N ILE A 41 -8.12 -1.07 -2.12
CA ILE A 41 -7.05 -1.54 -1.24
C ILE A 41 -7.62 -1.86 0.14
N SER A 42 -7.34 -3.07 0.63
CA SER A 42 -7.37 -3.43 2.05
C SER A 42 -6.17 -4.33 2.31
N SER A 43 -5.22 -3.86 3.12
CA SER A 43 -3.91 -4.51 3.28
C SER A 43 -3.35 -4.28 4.69
N PRO A 44 -2.83 -5.33 5.34
CA PRO A 44 -2.09 -5.20 6.60
C PRO A 44 -0.68 -4.61 6.42
N GLY A 45 -0.28 -4.25 5.19
CA GLY A 45 1.10 -3.89 4.87
C GLY A 45 1.95 -5.10 4.51
N GLY A 46 3.26 -5.03 4.77
CA GLY A 46 4.20 -6.11 4.45
C GLY A 46 5.62 -5.62 4.16
N SER A 47 6.21 -6.03 3.03
CA SER A 47 7.57 -5.68 2.65
C SER A 47 7.69 -4.24 2.15
N VAL A 48 8.58 -3.47 2.78
CA VAL A 48 8.84 -2.07 2.44
C VAL A 48 9.33 -1.94 1.00
N ILE A 49 10.28 -2.78 0.59
CA ILE A 49 10.84 -2.76 -0.77
C ILE A 49 9.75 -2.96 -1.82
N HIS A 50 8.88 -3.94 -1.65
CA HIS A 50 7.80 -4.21 -2.59
C HIS A 50 6.75 -3.09 -2.62
N GLY A 51 6.43 -2.49 -1.47
CA GLY A 51 5.50 -1.36 -1.41
C GLY A 51 6.04 -0.10 -2.09
N LEU A 52 7.30 0.24 -1.86
CA LEU A 52 7.98 1.36 -2.55
C LEU A 52 8.09 1.10 -4.06
N SER A 53 8.42 -0.14 -4.45
CA SER A 53 8.49 -0.51 -5.87
C SER A 53 7.13 -0.36 -6.56
N ALA A 54 6.05 -0.84 -5.93
CA ALA A 54 4.68 -0.71 -6.44
C ALA A 54 4.27 0.77 -6.56
N TYR A 55 4.57 1.58 -5.54
CA TYR A 55 4.30 3.03 -5.58
C TYR A 55 5.01 3.71 -6.74
N ASN A 56 6.33 3.52 -6.86
CA ASN A 56 7.12 4.15 -7.91
C ASN A 56 6.66 3.71 -9.31
N TYR A 57 6.37 2.41 -9.44
CA TYR A 57 5.85 1.85 -10.69
C TYR A 57 4.54 2.50 -11.09
N LEU A 58 3.52 2.46 -10.23
CA LEU A 58 2.20 3.02 -10.52
C LEU A 58 2.23 4.53 -10.76
N LYS A 59 3.06 5.28 -10.02
CA LYS A 59 3.26 6.73 -10.22
C LYS A 59 3.93 7.07 -11.54
N GLY A 60 4.82 6.20 -12.04
CA GLY A 60 5.55 6.40 -13.30
C GLY A 60 4.77 6.03 -14.54
N LEU A 61 3.59 5.40 -14.43
CA LEU A 61 2.79 4.99 -15.58
C LEU A 61 2.07 6.15 -16.25
N PRO A 62 1.92 6.14 -17.59
CA PRO A 62 1.08 7.08 -18.31
C PRO A 62 -0.41 6.69 -18.21
N ALA A 63 -0.91 6.56 -16.96
CA ALA A 63 -2.25 6.11 -16.62
C ALA A 63 -2.81 6.91 -15.44
N SER A 64 -4.13 6.98 -15.35
CA SER A 64 -4.85 7.57 -14.21
C SER A 64 -5.10 6.48 -13.16
N ILE A 65 -4.56 6.65 -11.96
CA ILE A 65 -4.73 5.72 -10.85
C ILE A 65 -5.57 6.39 -9.77
N THR A 66 -6.70 5.79 -9.46
CA THR A 66 -7.48 6.08 -8.26
C THR A 66 -7.27 4.95 -7.26
N THR A 67 -6.96 5.27 -6.01
CA THR A 67 -6.93 4.29 -4.92
C THR A 67 -8.10 4.50 -3.98
N HIS A 68 -8.69 3.41 -3.49
CA HIS A 68 -9.86 3.45 -2.61
C HIS A 68 -9.65 2.47 -1.46
N ASN A 69 -9.52 3.00 -0.24
CA ASN A 69 -9.50 2.17 0.97
C ASN A 69 -10.92 1.67 1.25
N PHE A 70 -11.12 0.33 1.19
CA PHE A 70 -12.41 -0.29 1.45
C PHE A 70 -12.46 -1.13 2.74
N GLY A 71 -11.45 -0.95 3.62
CA GLY A 71 -11.37 -1.64 4.90
C GLY A 71 -10.25 -1.09 5.77
N SER A 72 -9.06 -1.70 5.75
CA SER A 72 -7.88 -1.21 6.46
C SER A 72 -6.71 -1.07 5.50
N VAL A 73 -5.97 0.03 5.60
CA VAL A 73 -4.72 0.24 4.88
C VAL A 73 -3.64 0.54 5.91
N ASP A 74 -2.84 -0.47 6.20
CA ASP A 74 -1.89 -0.42 7.30
C ASP A 74 -0.43 -0.39 6.79
N SER A 75 0.45 0.32 7.51
CA SER A 75 1.91 0.28 7.31
C SER A 75 2.31 0.68 5.88
N ILE A 76 3.15 -0.12 5.21
CA ILE A 76 3.58 0.10 3.82
C ILE A 76 2.41 0.09 2.83
N GLY A 77 1.24 -0.44 3.19
CA GLY A 77 0.01 -0.32 2.42
C GLY A 77 -0.40 1.13 2.19
N ILE A 78 -0.07 2.06 3.12
CA ILE A 78 -0.31 3.50 2.97
C ILE A 78 0.53 4.08 1.82
N VAL A 79 1.77 3.62 1.67
CA VAL A 79 2.63 4.01 0.55
C VAL A 79 2.03 3.55 -0.78
N LEU A 80 1.56 2.30 -0.86
CA LEU A 80 0.84 1.81 -2.04
C LEU A 80 -0.42 2.63 -2.32
N TYR A 81 -1.19 2.98 -1.29
CA TYR A 81 -2.38 3.82 -1.40
C TYR A 81 -2.05 5.23 -1.94
N CYS A 82 -0.91 5.80 -1.55
CA CYS A 82 -0.41 7.08 -2.06
C CYS A 82 -0.06 7.07 -3.56
N ALA A 83 -0.01 5.90 -4.21
CA ALA A 83 0.17 5.85 -5.67
C ALA A 83 -1.01 6.46 -6.43
N GLY A 84 -2.21 6.49 -5.85
CA GLY A 84 -3.37 7.14 -6.43
C GLY A 84 -3.22 8.66 -6.54
N SER A 85 -3.49 9.21 -7.72
CA SER A 85 -3.67 10.66 -7.93
C SER A 85 -4.97 11.15 -7.30
N ARG A 86 -5.99 10.30 -7.25
CA ARG A 86 -7.21 10.46 -6.48
C ARG A 86 -7.29 9.35 -5.44
N ARG A 87 -7.50 9.71 -4.17
CA ARG A 87 -7.49 8.79 -3.04
C ARG A 87 -8.82 8.86 -2.30
N LEU A 88 -9.52 7.73 -2.23
CA LEU A 88 -10.86 7.60 -1.67
C LEU A 88 -10.85 6.64 -0.48
N SER A 89 -11.83 6.78 0.41
CA SER A 89 -12.05 5.87 1.52
C SER A 89 -13.53 5.62 1.75
N VAL A 90 -13.90 4.39 2.15
CA VAL A 90 -15.23 4.17 2.70
C VAL A 90 -15.33 4.74 4.12
N PRO A 91 -16.54 5.07 4.61
CA PRO A 91 -16.69 5.70 5.95
C PRO A 91 -16.22 4.83 7.11
N GLN A 92 -16.23 3.49 6.99
CA GLN A 92 -15.84 2.55 8.05
C GLN A 92 -14.41 2.01 7.90
N ALA A 93 -13.59 2.66 7.07
CA ALA A 93 -12.18 2.29 6.88
C ALA A 93 -11.27 2.85 7.98
N ARG A 94 -10.01 2.45 7.95
CA ARG A 94 -8.96 3.01 8.81
C ARG A 94 -7.60 2.99 8.12
N PHE A 95 -6.65 3.73 8.70
CA PHE A 95 -5.25 3.74 8.31
C PHE A 95 -4.38 3.59 9.57
N LEU A 96 -3.44 2.65 9.57
CA LEU A 96 -2.51 2.46 10.68
C LEU A 96 -1.08 2.77 10.24
N PHE A 97 -0.49 3.77 10.88
CA PHE A 97 0.93 4.10 10.78
C PHE A 97 1.71 3.32 11.82
N HIS A 98 2.82 2.71 11.46
CA HIS A 98 3.78 2.14 12.39
C HIS A 98 5.18 2.07 11.76
N GLY A 99 6.20 2.01 12.63
CA GLY A 99 7.59 1.93 12.21
C GLY A 99 7.94 0.61 11.51
N VAL A 100 9.07 0.63 10.80
CA VAL A 100 9.63 -0.56 10.14
C VAL A 100 10.24 -1.50 11.19
N ASN A 101 10.01 -2.79 11.02
CA ASN A 101 10.58 -3.84 11.87
C ASN A 101 11.55 -4.72 11.08
N VAL A 102 12.64 -5.13 11.73
CA VAL A 102 13.49 -6.22 11.24
C VAL A 102 13.15 -7.48 12.03
N GLN A 103 12.85 -8.56 11.32
CA GLN A 103 12.67 -9.88 11.93
C GLN A 103 13.95 -10.70 11.73
N PHE A 104 14.54 -11.13 12.82
CA PHE A 104 15.61 -12.13 12.82
C PHE A 104 14.98 -13.53 12.96
N LYS A 105 15.24 -14.41 11.99
CA LYS A 105 14.77 -15.81 12.04
C LYS A 105 15.90 -16.72 12.48
N GLY A 106 15.65 -17.52 13.52
CA GLY A 106 16.61 -18.48 14.06
C GLY A 106 17.78 -17.83 14.83
N GLU A 107 18.74 -18.67 15.25
CA GLU A 107 20.00 -18.19 15.83
C GLU A 107 20.87 -17.60 14.72
N GLN A 108 21.28 -16.34 14.87
CA GLN A 108 22.15 -15.65 13.93
C GLN A 108 23.31 -15.04 14.70
N ASN A 109 24.54 -15.29 14.22
CA ASN A 109 25.70 -14.57 14.69
C ASN A 109 25.74 -13.22 13.97
N LEU A 110 25.50 -12.16 14.73
CA LEU A 110 25.51 -10.79 14.21
C LEU A 110 26.77 -10.10 14.74
N ASP A 111 27.62 -9.63 13.86
CA ASP A 111 28.69 -8.73 14.20
C ASP A 111 28.23 -7.26 14.19
N GLU A 112 29.05 -6.36 14.71
CA GLU A 112 28.76 -4.94 14.83
C GLU A 112 28.43 -4.32 13.45
N LYS A 113 29.20 -4.68 12.42
CA LYS A 113 29.01 -4.14 11.06
C LYS A 113 27.69 -4.55 10.44
N LEU A 114 27.25 -5.79 10.64
CA LEU A 114 25.95 -6.27 10.16
C LEU A 114 24.79 -5.60 10.90
N LEU A 115 24.94 -5.35 12.22
CA LEU A 115 23.93 -4.61 12.99
C LEU A 115 23.83 -3.17 12.52
N GLU A 116 24.95 -2.50 12.26
CA GLU A 116 24.97 -1.13 11.69
C GLU A 116 24.31 -1.09 10.30
N GLU A 117 24.62 -2.05 9.43
CA GLU A 117 23.99 -2.17 8.10
C GLU A 117 22.48 -2.29 8.21
N ARG A 118 22.00 -3.17 9.10
CA ARG A 118 20.56 -3.35 9.32
C ARG A 118 19.89 -2.09 9.87
N LEU A 119 20.53 -1.43 10.82
CA LEU A 119 20.03 -0.18 11.38
C LEU A 119 19.96 0.93 10.35
N ASN A 120 21.00 1.05 9.52
CA ASN A 120 21.03 2.04 8.44
C ASN A 120 19.95 1.76 7.40
N GLY A 121 19.73 0.50 7.02
CA GLY A 121 18.63 0.09 6.14
C GLY A 121 17.27 0.50 6.69
N LEU A 122 17.01 0.23 7.98
CA LEU A 122 15.79 0.65 8.66
C LEU A 122 15.56 2.17 8.61
N ARG A 123 16.62 2.95 8.86
CA ARG A 123 16.54 4.42 8.84
C ARG A 123 16.18 4.94 7.45
N ILE A 124 16.82 4.39 6.41
CA ILE A 124 16.55 4.73 5.02
C ILE A 124 15.10 4.38 4.65
N ASP A 125 14.63 3.20 5.02
CA ASP A 125 13.27 2.76 4.75
C ASP A 125 12.23 3.66 5.43
N MET A 126 12.44 3.99 6.71
CA MET A 126 11.56 4.92 7.43
C MET A 126 11.53 6.30 6.80
N GLU A 127 12.69 6.83 6.40
CA GLU A 127 12.80 8.12 5.73
C GLU A 127 12.08 8.13 4.37
N ASN A 128 12.25 7.08 3.57
CA ASN A 128 11.60 6.95 2.27
C ASN A 128 10.07 6.86 2.41
N ILE A 129 9.57 6.07 3.37
CA ILE A 129 8.14 5.99 3.67
C ILE A 129 7.59 7.37 4.07
N ALA A 130 8.27 8.04 5.00
CA ALA A 130 7.86 9.35 5.48
C ALA A 130 7.84 10.40 4.36
N LYS A 131 8.85 10.42 3.49
CA LYS A 131 8.92 11.30 2.32
C LYS A 131 7.78 11.06 1.33
N VAL A 132 7.49 9.79 1.02
CA VAL A 132 6.40 9.44 0.10
C VAL A 132 5.06 9.91 0.67
N ILE A 133 4.78 9.61 1.93
CA ILE A 133 3.50 9.99 2.54
C ILE A 133 3.39 11.53 2.67
N ALA A 134 4.45 12.21 3.10
CA ALA A 134 4.49 13.66 3.19
C ALA A 134 4.25 14.33 1.83
N ALA A 135 4.84 13.84 0.76
CA ALA A 135 4.63 14.35 -0.61
C ALA A 135 3.18 14.18 -1.12
N ASN A 136 2.40 13.31 -0.49
CA ASN A 136 1.02 13.01 -0.85
C ASN A 136 -0.01 13.47 0.20
N THR A 137 0.42 14.21 1.21
CA THR A 137 -0.44 14.74 2.28
C THR A 137 -0.09 16.20 2.55
N GLY A 138 -0.80 16.85 3.48
CA GLY A 138 -0.42 18.18 3.99
C GLY A 138 0.55 18.14 5.17
N LYS A 139 1.14 16.97 5.49
CA LYS A 139 2.01 16.77 6.64
C LYS A 139 3.50 16.83 6.25
N SER A 140 4.34 17.25 7.20
CA SER A 140 5.79 17.15 7.03
C SER A 140 6.29 15.70 7.16
N ALA A 141 7.48 15.41 6.63
CA ALA A 141 8.10 14.09 6.85
C ALA A 141 8.32 13.79 8.33
N LYS A 142 8.57 14.83 9.15
CA LYS A 142 8.68 14.69 10.60
C LYS A 142 7.35 14.25 11.23
N ASP A 143 6.23 14.89 10.88
CA ASP A 143 4.91 14.52 11.40
C ASP A 143 4.58 13.05 11.06
N ILE A 144 4.93 12.60 9.86
CA ILE A 144 4.72 11.21 9.45
C ILE A 144 5.63 10.26 10.24
N THR A 145 6.89 10.62 10.46
CA THR A 145 7.82 9.82 11.27
C THR A 145 7.32 9.70 12.72
N ASP A 146 6.86 10.79 13.30
CA ASP A 146 6.29 10.80 14.66
C ASP A 146 5.05 9.88 14.72
N ALA A 147 4.14 9.99 13.75
CA ALA A 147 2.95 9.13 13.65
C ALA A 147 3.30 7.63 13.50
N MET A 148 4.36 7.31 12.75
CA MET A 148 4.86 5.94 12.63
C MET A 148 5.42 5.43 13.97
N PHE A 149 6.14 6.27 14.71
CA PHE A 149 6.70 5.93 16.01
C PHE A 149 5.60 5.73 17.06
N GLU A 150 4.60 6.61 17.08
CA GLU A 150 3.46 6.57 18.02
C GLU A 150 2.40 5.51 17.63
N ARG A 151 2.56 4.84 16.49
CA ARG A 151 1.60 3.85 15.97
C ARG A 151 0.20 4.42 15.78
N THR A 152 0.14 5.61 15.19
CA THR A 152 -1.09 6.37 14.99
C THR A 152 -2.08 5.64 14.09
N THR A 153 -3.33 5.57 14.52
CA THR A 153 -4.45 5.07 13.71
C THR A 153 -5.37 6.24 13.39
N LEU A 154 -5.71 6.39 12.11
CA LEU A 154 -6.63 7.42 11.64
C LEU A 154 -7.92 6.79 11.11
N ASN A 155 -9.05 7.38 11.47
CA ASN A 155 -10.32 7.18 10.76
C ASN A 155 -10.30 7.96 9.43
N PRO A 156 -11.30 7.78 8.53
CA PRO A 156 -11.31 8.44 7.24
C PRO A 156 -11.36 9.97 7.30
N GLU A 157 -12.06 10.54 8.27
CA GLU A 157 -12.20 11.99 8.50
C GLU A 157 -10.87 12.60 8.93
N GLU A 158 -10.17 11.96 9.85
CA GLU A 158 -8.82 12.36 10.27
C GLU A 158 -7.82 12.24 9.11
N ALA A 159 -7.89 11.13 8.36
CA ALA A 159 -7.06 10.94 7.17
C ALA A 159 -7.35 11.99 6.08
N GLN A 160 -8.60 12.42 5.94
CA GLN A 160 -8.99 13.50 5.05
C GLN A 160 -8.43 14.85 5.54
N SER A 161 -8.48 15.14 6.83
CA SER A 161 -7.88 16.35 7.40
C SER A 161 -6.36 16.40 7.22
N TRP A 162 -5.71 15.26 7.09
CA TRP A 162 -4.29 15.16 6.76
C TRP A 162 -3.98 15.31 5.27
N GLY A 163 -5.01 15.32 4.41
CA GLY A 163 -4.86 15.29 2.96
C GLY A 163 -4.48 13.91 2.40
N LEU A 164 -4.48 12.86 3.24
CA LEU A 164 -4.26 11.49 2.81
C LEU A 164 -5.46 10.99 1.98
N VAL A 165 -6.67 11.27 2.42
CA VAL A 165 -7.93 10.97 1.71
C VAL A 165 -8.46 12.26 1.07
N HIS A 166 -8.89 12.18 -0.20
CA HIS A 166 -9.50 13.31 -0.89
C HIS A 166 -11.02 13.33 -0.72
N GLU A 167 -11.65 12.15 -0.68
CA GLU A 167 -13.11 12.01 -0.63
C GLU A 167 -13.51 10.74 0.13
N ILE A 168 -14.52 10.84 0.98
CA ILE A 168 -15.12 9.72 1.68
C ILE A 168 -16.41 9.36 0.96
N LYS A 169 -16.52 8.11 0.47
CA LYS A 169 -17.71 7.61 -0.23
C LYS A 169 -17.82 6.09 -0.14
N SER A 170 -19.05 5.59 -0.11
CA SER A 170 -19.32 4.15 0.00
C SER A 170 -19.26 3.41 -1.33
N GLU A 171 -19.55 4.08 -2.46
CA GLU A 171 -19.56 3.46 -3.78
C GLU A 171 -18.13 3.16 -4.22
N LEU A 172 -17.84 1.89 -4.47
CA LEU A 172 -16.50 1.43 -4.86
C LEU A 172 -16.25 1.58 -6.36
N PHE A 173 -17.25 1.26 -7.20
CA PHE A 173 -17.17 1.35 -8.65
C PHE A 173 -18.57 1.23 -9.28
N GLU A 174 -18.68 1.57 -10.56
CA GLU A 174 -19.92 1.53 -11.32
C GLU A 174 -20.32 0.09 -11.71
N ALA A 175 -21.62 -0.18 -11.76
CA ALA A 175 -22.14 -1.46 -12.23
C ALA A 175 -21.64 -1.80 -13.64
N GLY A 176 -21.20 -3.04 -13.84
CA GLY A 176 -20.64 -3.53 -15.11
C GLY A 176 -19.17 -3.14 -15.35
N SER A 177 -18.45 -2.62 -14.34
CA SER A 177 -17.00 -2.50 -14.39
C SER A 177 -16.34 -3.88 -14.34
N GLU A 178 -15.24 -4.04 -15.08
CA GLU A 178 -14.40 -5.24 -14.96
C GLU A 178 -13.65 -5.23 -13.64
N VAL A 179 -13.67 -6.33 -12.89
CA VAL A 179 -13.00 -6.47 -11.59
C VAL A 179 -11.97 -7.58 -11.65
N ILE A 180 -10.70 -7.24 -11.43
CA ILE A 180 -9.60 -8.21 -11.27
C ILE A 180 -9.29 -8.32 -9.77
N ALA A 181 -9.33 -9.53 -9.22
CA ALA A 181 -9.08 -9.77 -7.81
C ALA A 181 -7.65 -10.27 -7.58
N ILE A 182 -6.91 -9.57 -6.72
CA ILE A 182 -5.62 -10.00 -6.19
C ILE A 182 -5.85 -10.43 -4.76
N GLN A 183 -5.66 -11.72 -4.49
CA GLN A 183 -5.87 -12.34 -3.19
C GLN A 183 -4.63 -13.16 -2.81
N PHE A 184 -4.32 -13.18 -1.54
CA PHE A 184 -3.30 -14.06 -0.98
C PHE A 184 -3.97 -15.34 -0.46
N GLN A 185 -3.71 -16.49 -1.13
CA GLN A 185 -4.08 -17.78 -0.58
C GLN A 185 -2.97 -18.22 0.38
N GLN A 186 -3.27 -18.22 1.67
CA GLN A 186 -2.38 -18.91 2.61
C GLN A 186 -2.39 -20.40 2.23
N GLN A 187 -1.21 -20.95 1.90
CA GLN A 187 -1.09 -22.41 1.84
C GLN A 187 -1.46 -22.99 3.22
N PRO A 188 -2.30 -24.01 3.29
CA PRO A 188 -2.60 -24.65 4.56
C PRO A 188 -1.28 -25.13 5.19
N GLN A 189 -1.00 -24.66 6.40
CA GLN A 189 0.12 -25.17 7.18
C GLN A 189 -0.11 -26.67 7.35
N GLN A 190 0.77 -27.49 6.76
CA GLN A 190 0.80 -28.90 7.08
C GLN A 190 1.12 -29.02 8.57
N LEU A 191 0.12 -29.39 9.36
CA LEU A 191 0.35 -29.78 10.76
C LEU A 191 1.41 -30.88 10.76
N PRO A 192 2.45 -30.78 11.62
CA PRO A 192 3.41 -31.88 11.78
C PRO A 192 2.63 -33.15 12.13
N LYS A 193 2.83 -34.20 11.34
CA LYS A 193 2.31 -35.53 11.69
C LYS A 193 2.90 -35.91 13.05
N MET A 194 2.02 -36.06 14.03
CA MET A 194 2.38 -36.68 15.33
C MET A 194 2.79 -38.13 15.11
#